data_b63b925bcf19aa738199c92be20a2317
#
_entry.id   b63b925bcf19aa738199c92be20a2317
#
_cell.length_a   1.000
_cell.length_b   1.000
_cell.length_c   1.000
_cell.angle_alpha   90.00
_cell.angle_beta   90.00
_cell.angle_gamma   90.00
#
_symmetry.space_group_name_H-M   'P 1'
#
loop_
_entity.id
_entity.type
_entity.pdbx_description
1 polymer ?
#
loop_
_entity_poly.entity_id
_entity_poly.type
_entity_poly.pdbx_seq_one_letter_code
_entity_poly.pdbx_strand_id
1 'polypeptide(L)'
;VTLCTIGDYIAMKLCGRQTPVIDASNAAGLGFFDAEKRTFNQTVLRGIGIDPAFLPGLTEDRFIGICRSRARVAAAIGDNQAGFLSAVRDREHEMLVNVGTGSQFSVFSSRCMTVPGLETRPMPGGGWLLAGAALCGGRAYALLADFFTQTARMMGMDMNAPYAAMEGLLKSAGRPEDVPTVLPLFEGTRQDSMQTGSTAENFTPLHLIYGMMDGMAHELHQMYQAYRAAGGTAKKLIGSGGGLRNNRFLCESFSRAFDSEITLSDGREEAACGAALYAAD
;
A
#
# COMPACT_ATOMS: atom_id res chain seq x y z
N VAL A 1 15.78 -28.28 -8.18
CA VAL A 1 15.66 -27.07 -7.32
C VAL A 1 14.39 -26.33 -7.74
N THR A 2 13.58 -25.89 -6.78
CA THR A 2 12.36 -25.12 -7.04
C THR A 2 12.44 -23.78 -6.29
N LEU A 3 12.20 -22.68 -6.97
CA LEU A 3 12.07 -21.37 -6.39
C LEU A 3 10.79 -21.32 -5.54
N CYS A 4 10.83 -20.65 -4.40
CA CYS A 4 9.61 -20.35 -3.62
C CYS A 4 9.85 -19.13 -2.73
N THR A 5 8.78 -18.53 -2.23
CA THR A 5 8.90 -17.48 -1.21
C THR A 5 9.24 -18.11 0.14
N ILE A 6 9.69 -17.27 1.08
CA ILE A 6 9.98 -17.73 2.45
C ILE A 6 8.73 -18.29 3.13
N GLY A 7 7.54 -17.69 2.86
CA GLY A 7 6.27 -18.17 3.38
C GLY A 7 5.91 -19.56 2.86
N ASP A 8 6.05 -19.80 1.56
CA ASP A 8 5.81 -21.10 0.92
C ASP A 8 6.77 -22.18 1.47
N TYR A 9 8.05 -21.80 1.66
CA TYR A 9 9.04 -22.71 2.24
C TYR A 9 8.69 -23.12 3.66
N ILE A 10 8.30 -22.17 4.51
CA ILE A 10 7.89 -22.44 5.89
C ILE A 10 6.64 -23.33 5.89
N ALA A 11 5.62 -22.99 5.10
CA ALA A 11 4.39 -23.78 5.01
C ALA A 11 4.67 -25.22 4.53
N MET A 12 5.52 -25.38 3.51
CA MET A 12 6.00 -26.67 3.03
C MET A 12 6.63 -27.52 4.16
N LYS A 13 7.55 -26.89 4.92
CA LYS A 13 8.25 -27.58 6.03
C LYS A 13 7.31 -27.95 7.17
N LEU A 14 6.38 -27.10 7.52
CA LEU A 14 5.37 -27.39 8.55
C LEU A 14 4.50 -28.61 8.20
N CYS A 15 4.16 -28.77 6.91
CA CYS A 15 3.37 -29.90 6.41
C CYS A 15 4.18 -31.15 6.11
N GLY A 16 5.51 -31.12 6.16
CA GLY A 16 6.38 -32.22 5.73
C GLY A 16 6.36 -32.49 4.22
N ARG A 17 5.93 -31.51 3.40
CA ARG A 17 5.92 -31.62 1.94
C ARG A 17 7.34 -31.61 1.39
N GLN A 18 7.56 -32.27 0.25
CA GLN A 18 8.87 -32.29 -0.43
C GLN A 18 9.02 -31.15 -1.45
N THR A 19 7.90 -30.64 -1.95
CA THR A 19 7.87 -29.55 -2.93
C THR A 19 6.97 -28.41 -2.45
N PRO A 20 7.37 -27.14 -2.65
CA PRO A 20 6.54 -25.99 -2.30
C PRO A 20 5.34 -25.89 -3.26
N VAL A 21 4.26 -25.33 -2.73
CA VAL A 21 3.14 -24.80 -3.53
C VAL A 21 2.94 -23.34 -3.17
N ILE A 22 2.39 -22.57 -4.08
CA ILE A 22 2.21 -21.12 -3.94
C ILE A 22 0.79 -20.72 -4.31
N ASP A 23 0.18 -19.85 -3.48
CA ASP A 23 -1.10 -19.21 -3.82
C ASP A 23 -0.91 -18.18 -4.94
N ALA A 24 -1.93 -18.01 -5.78
CA ALA A 24 -1.89 -17.06 -6.91
C ALA A 24 -1.60 -15.63 -6.48
N SER A 25 -2.07 -15.20 -5.29
CA SER A 25 -1.81 -13.86 -4.74
C SER A 25 -0.33 -13.61 -4.48
N ASN A 26 0.39 -14.64 -4.03
CA ASN A 26 1.83 -14.59 -3.75
C ASN A 26 2.64 -14.83 -5.04
N ALA A 27 2.18 -15.72 -5.91
CA ALA A 27 2.81 -16.03 -7.20
C ALA A 27 2.91 -14.80 -8.12
N ALA A 28 1.89 -13.94 -8.10
CA ALA A 28 1.90 -12.69 -8.88
C ALA A 28 3.08 -11.77 -8.51
N GLY A 29 3.57 -11.83 -7.28
CA GLY A 29 4.73 -11.08 -6.81
C GLY A 29 6.08 -11.59 -7.36
N LEU A 30 6.16 -12.83 -7.87
CA LEU A 30 7.36 -13.38 -8.48
C LEU A 30 7.61 -12.85 -9.91
N GLY A 31 6.63 -12.20 -10.52
CA GLY A 31 6.67 -11.77 -11.92
C GLY A 31 6.24 -12.88 -12.89
N PHE A 32 6.16 -12.52 -14.17
CA PHE A 32 5.78 -13.46 -15.26
C PHE A 32 4.44 -14.15 -15.05
N PHE A 33 3.54 -13.52 -14.28
CA PHE A 33 2.25 -14.06 -13.92
C PHE A 33 1.14 -13.41 -14.75
N ASP A 34 0.29 -14.23 -15.34
CA ASP A 34 -0.94 -13.78 -16.02
C ASP A 34 -2.05 -13.70 -14.98
N ALA A 35 -2.38 -12.49 -14.55
CA ALA A 35 -3.36 -12.26 -13.48
C ALA A 35 -4.77 -12.71 -13.91
N GLU A 36 -5.13 -12.58 -15.18
CA GLU A 36 -6.45 -12.97 -15.69
C GLU A 36 -6.61 -14.49 -15.69
N LYS A 37 -5.58 -15.20 -16.22
CA LYS A 37 -5.58 -16.67 -16.26
C LYS A 37 -5.15 -17.31 -14.94
N ARG A 38 -4.70 -16.51 -13.97
CA ARG A 38 -4.19 -16.94 -12.66
C ARG A 38 -3.10 -18.00 -12.77
N THR A 39 -2.17 -17.82 -13.73
CA THR A 39 -1.09 -18.79 -13.99
C THR A 39 0.20 -18.09 -14.43
N PHE A 40 1.32 -18.76 -14.29
CA PHE A 40 2.59 -18.27 -14.84
C PHE A 40 2.56 -18.27 -16.37
N ASN A 41 3.06 -17.20 -16.98
CA ASN A 41 3.17 -17.08 -18.43
C ASN A 41 4.34 -17.92 -18.95
N GLN A 42 4.07 -19.19 -19.28
CA GLN A 42 5.07 -20.15 -19.74
C GLN A 42 5.76 -19.72 -21.03
N THR A 43 5.07 -18.99 -21.91
CA THR A 43 5.66 -18.50 -23.17
C THR A 43 6.74 -17.48 -22.88
N VAL A 44 6.46 -16.51 -21.99
CA VAL A 44 7.44 -15.50 -21.57
C VAL A 44 8.61 -16.15 -20.85
N LEU A 45 8.35 -17.05 -19.90
CA LEU A 45 9.41 -17.76 -19.16
C LEU A 45 10.37 -18.48 -20.08
N ARG A 46 9.86 -19.28 -21.03
CA ARG A 46 10.70 -19.99 -22.01
C ARG A 46 11.45 -19.03 -22.93
N GLY A 47 10.81 -17.92 -23.32
CA GLY A 47 11.42 -16.89 -24.16
C GLY A 47 12.65 -16.22 -23.54
N ILE A 48 12.70 -16.13 -22.21
CA ILE A 48 13.84 -15.58 -21.44
C ILE A 48 14.76 -16.67 -20.87
N GLY A 49 14.56 -17.94 -21.26
CA GLY A 49 15.43 -19.06 -20.86
C GLY A 49 15.17 -19.61 -19.44
N ILE A 50 14.02 -19.31 -18.82
CA ILE A 50 13.62 -19.88 -17.53
C ILE A 50 12.75 -21.12 -17.79
N ASP A 51 13.18 -22.29 -17.27
CA ASP A 51 12.35 -23.48 -17.27
C ASP A 51 11.16 -23.27 -16.30
N PRO A 52 9.90 -23.39 -16.77
CA PRO A 52 8.73 -23.28 -15.89
C PRO A 52 8.74 -24.27 -14.72
N ALA A 53 9.42 -25.40 -14.82
CA ALA A 53 9.58 -26.38 -13.74
C ALA A 53 10.41 -25.83 -12.55
N PHE A 54 11.12 -24.73 -12.74
CA PHE A 54 11.83 -24.04 -11.66
C PHE A 54 10.87 -23.29 -10.71
N LEU A 55 9.65 -22.96 -11.17
CA LEU A 55 8.64 -22.29 -10.35
C LEU A 55 7.82 -23.26 -9.51
N PRO A 56 7.29 -22.84 -8.35
CA PRO A 56 6.45 -23.71 -7.52
C PRO A 56 5.11 -24.00 -8.20
N GLY A 57 4.51 -25.13 -7.88
CA GLY A 57 3.15 -25.44 -8.32
C GLY A 57 2.15 -24.47 -7.74
N LEU A 58 1.24 -23.95 -8.56
CA LEU A 58 0.13 -23.13 -8.09
C LEU A 58 -0.87 -23.98 -7.30
N THR A 59 -1.45 -23.41 -6.26
CA THR A 59 -2.55 -24.01 -5.53
C THR A 59 -3.70 -23.02 -5.38
N GLU A 60 -4.93 -23.53 -5.48
CA GLU A 60 -6.15 -22.81 -5.13
C GLU A 60 -6.67 -23.29 -3.76
N ASP A 61 -6.05 -24.31 -3.21
CA ASP A 61 -6.40 -24.83 -1.90
C ASP A 61 -5.91 -23.90 -0.80
N ARG A 62 -6.85 -23.44 0.02
CA ARG A 62 -6.52 -22.64 1.21
C ARG A 62 -5.58 -23.42 2.15
N PHE A 63 -5.82 -24.69 2.39
CA PHE A 63 -5.02 -25.52 3.29
C PHE A 63 -4.20 -26.53 2.51
N ILE A 64 -2.89 -26.49 2.68
CA ILE A 64 -1.94 -27.31 1.94
C ILE A 64 -1.45 -28.53 2.73
N GLY A 65 -1.89 -28.66 3.98
CA GLY A 65 -1.56 -29.82 4.83
C GLY A 65 -1.85 -29.58 6.31
N ILE A 66 -1.31 -30.49 7.12
CA ILE A 66 -1.46 -30.49 8.57
C ILE A 66 -0.06 -30.58 9.20
N CYS A 67 0.23 -29.72 10.18
CA CYS A 67 1.49 -29.75 10.91
C CYS A 67 1.51 -30.81 12.03
N ARG A 68 2.66 -30.98 12.67
CA ARG A 68 2.84 -31.97 13.75
C ARG A 68 1.88 -31.80 14.93
N SER A 69 1.47 -30.55 15.22
CA SER A 69 0.47 -30.25 16.28
C SER A 69 -0.98 -30.49 15.86
N ARG A 70 -1.21 -31.09 14.68
CA ARG A 70 -2.51 -31.33 14.05
C ARG A 70 -3.25 -30.06 13.61
N ALA A 71 -2.63 -28.90 13.64
CA ALA A 71 -3.21 -27.70 13.08
C ALA A 71 -3.14 -27.73 11.55
N ARG A 72 -4.17 -27.23 10.88
CA ARG A 72 -4.17 -27.03 9.42
C ARG A 72 -3.18 -25.94 9.07
N VAL A 73 -2.44 -26.10 7.99
CA VAL A 73 -1.49 -25.12 7.48
C VAL A 73 -2.06 -24.51 6.19
N ALA A 74 -2.31 -23.22 6.22
CA ALA A 74 -2.76 -22.48 5.04
C ALA A 74 -1.60 -22.25 4.07
N ALA A 75 -1.90 -22.09 2.77
CA ALA A 75 -0.97 -21.55 1.80
C ALA A 75 -0.56 -20.13 2.20
N ALA A 76 0.71 -19.75 1.94
CA ALA A 76 1.14 -18.38 2.14
C ALA A 76 0.48 -17.48 1.08
N ILE A 77 -0.05 -16.34 1.52
CA ILE A 77 -0.69 -15.34 0.65
C ILE A 77 0.16 -14.06 0.59
N GLY A 78 -0.05 -13.24 -0.43
CA GLY A 78 0.63 -11.95 -0.56
C GLY A 78 0.33 -11.03 0.62
N ASP A 79 1.31 -10.27 1.07
CA ASP A 79 1.22 -9.34 2.22
C ASP A 79 0.20 -8.21 1.99
N ASN A 80 0.14 -7.68 0.78
CA ASN A 80 -0.84 -6.66 0.40
C ASN A 80 -2.27 -7.19 0.48
N GLN A 81 -2.50 -8.41 -0.03
CA GLN A 81 -3.79 -9.06 0.06
C GLN A 81 -4.16 -9.38 1.51
N ALA A 82 -3.20 -9.85 2.30
CA ALA A 82 -3.40 -10.10 3.72
C ALA A 82 -3.76 -8.80 4.47
N GLY A 83 -3.00 -7.72 4.23
CA GLY A 83 -3.28 -6.42 4.82
C GLY A 83 -4.68 -5.89 4.46
N PHE A 84 -5.08 -6.05 3.20
CA PHE A 84 -6.41 -5.67 2.73
C PHE A 84 -7.52 -6.48 3.44
N LEU A 85 -7.36 -7.80 3.55
CA LEU A 85 -8.31 -8.68 4.24
C LEU A 85 -8.50 -8.32 5.72
N SER A 86 -7.46 -7.82 6.37
CA SER A 86 -7.53 -7.39 7.77
C SER A 86 -8.20 -6.03 7.95
N ALA A 87 -7.90 -5.08 7.06
CA ALA A 87 -8.30 -3.69 7.21
C ALA A 87 -9.71 -3.41 6.68
N VAL A 88 -10.13 -4.14 5.64
CA VAL A 88 -11.37 -3.91 4.88
C VAL A 88 -12.39 -4.97 5.25
N ARG A 89 -13.59 -4.56 5.64
CA ARG A 89 -14.69 -5.45 6.03
C ARG A 89 -15.67 -5.69 4.89
N ASP A 90 -15.97 -4.65 4.13
CA ASP A 90 -16.84 -4.68 2.95
C ASP A 90 -16.00 -4.46 1.69
N ARG A 91 -15.40 -5.54 1.19
CA ARG A 91 -14.48 -5.48 0.06
C ARG A 91 -15.08 -4.90 -1.23
N GLU A 92 -16.39 -4.94 -1.39
CA GLU A 92 -17.07 -4.43 -2.60
C GLU A 92 -17.25 -2.90 -2.57
N HIS A 93 -17.32 -2.29 -1.38
CA HIS A 93 -17.62 -0.87 -1.20
C HIS A 93 -16.51 -0.06 -0.53
N GLU A 94 -15.56 -0.74 0.08
CA GLU A 94 -14.45 -0.09 0.78
C GLU A 94 -13.16 -0.15 -0.04
N MET A 95 -12.35 0.89 0.07
CA MET A 95 -11.00 1.01 -0.47
C MET A 95 -10.02 1.31 0.66
N LEU A 96 -8.79 0.89 0.50
CA LEU A 96 -7.73 1.05 1.50
C LEU A 96 -6.66 2.01 1.02
N VAL A 97 -6.32 2.99 1.85
CA VAL A 97 -5.09 3.76 1.75
C VAL A 97 -4.19 3.40 2.93
N ASN A 98 -2.93 3.12 2.63
CA ASN A 98 -1.90 2.87 3.64
C ASN A 98 -0.82 3.93 3.53
N VAL A 99 -0.46 4.56 4.65
CA VAL A 99 0.66 5.52 4.72
C VAL A 99 1.62 5.08 5.81
N GLY A 100 2.67 4.39 5.37
CA GLY A 100 3.86 4.09 6.14
C GLY A 100 5.03 4.96 5.66
N THR A 101 6.20 4.39 5.46
CA THR A 101 7.36 5.05 4.81
C THR A 101 7.01 5.45 3.38
N GLY A 102 6.46 4.53 2.60
CA GLY A 102 5.77 4.79 1.34
C GLY A 102 4.26 4.94 1.56
N SER A 103 3.52 5.10 0.47
CA SER A 103 2.06 5.08 0.53
C SER A 103 1.48 4.19 -0.57
N GLN A 104 0.29 3.64 -0.32
CA GLN A 104 -0.35 2.68 -1.21
C GLN A 104 -1.86 2.87 -1.21
N PHE A 105 -2.45 2.77 -2.39
CA PHE A 105 -3.88 2.63 -2.62
C PHE A 105 -4.20 1.18 -2.99
N SER A 106 -5.27 0.61 -2.44
CA SER A 106 -5.72 -0.74 -2.75
C SER A 106 -7.24 -0.84 -2.76
N VAL A 107 -7.79 -1.58 -3.71
CA VAL A 107 -9.22 -1.79 -3.84
C VAL A 107 -9.50 -3.16 -4.44
N PHE A 108 -10.59 -3.80 -4.03
CA PHE A 108 -11.04 -5.07 -4.57
C PHE A 108 -11.78 -4.88 -5.91
N SER A 109 -11.71 -5.90 -6.76
CA SER A 109 -12.53 -6.03 -7.96
C SER A 109 -12.96 -7.49 -8.15
N SER A 110 -14.23 -7.71 -8.47
CA SER A 110 -14.75 -9.04 -8.83
C SER A 110 -14.35 -9.49 -10.24
N ARG A 111 -13.81 -8.56 -11.07
CA ARG A 111 -13.33 -8.83 -12.43
C ARG A 111 -11.89 -8.40 -12.60
N CYS A 112 -11.14 -9.07 -13.47
CA CYS A 112 -9.81 -8.64 -13.86
C CYS A 112 -9.92 -7.30 -14.62
N MET A 113 -9.20 -6.28 -14.14
CA MET A 113 -9.22 -4.94 -14.72
C MET A 113 -7.80 -4.48 -14.99
N THR A 114 -7.59 -3.82 -16.13
CA THR A 114 -6.36 -3.07 -16.39
C THR A 114 -6.64 -1.60 -16.13
N VAL A 115 -5.98 -1.04 -15.12
CA VAL A 115 -6.15 0.37 -14.72
C VAL A 115 -4.77 1.03 -14.75
N PRO A 116 -4.60 2.16 -15.45
CA PRO A 116 -3.34 2.88 -15.47
C PRO A 116 -2.87 3.23 -14.04
N GLY A 117 -1.60 2.96 -13.73
CA GLY A 117 -1.01 3.22 -12.42
C GLY A 117 -1.36 2.20 -11.32
N LEU A 118 -2.21 1.21 -11.60
CA LEU A 118 -2.52 0.13 -10.69
C LEU A 118 -2.06 -1.22 -11.23
N GLU A 119 -1.53 -2.04 -10.36
CA GLU A 119 -1.25 -3.45 -10.63
C GLU A 119 -2.47 -4.29 -10.26
N THR A 120 -2.83 -5.23 -11.11
CA THR A 120 -3.91 -6.18 -10.84
C THR A 120 -3.33 -7.48 -10.34
N ARG A 121 -3.67 -7.86 -9.12
CA ARG A 121 -3.15 -9.04 -8.43
C ARG A 121 -4.30 -9.95 -8.02
N PRO A 122 -4.20 -11.30 -8.14
CA PRO A 122 -5.21 -12.20 -7.62
C PRO A 122 -5.44 -12.02 -6.12
N MET A 123 -6.71 -12.13 -5.70
CA MET A 123 -7.08 -12.22 -4.28
C MET A 123 -7.25 -13.69 -3.87
N PRO A 124 -6.83 -14.07 -2.66
CA PRO A 124 -7.22 -15.35 -2.06
C PRO A 124 -8.74 -15.43 -1.96
N GLY A 125 -9.31 -16.60 -2.29
CA GLY A 125 -10.76 -16.79 -2.27
C GLY A 125 -11.51 -16.17 -3.43
N GLY A 126 -10.81 -15.65 -4.45
CA GLY A 126 -11.41 -15.14 -5.70
C GLY A 126 -11.40 -13.62 -5.86
N GLY A 127 -11.53 -13.17 -7.09
CA GLY A 127 -11.42 -11.76 -7.46
C GLY A 127 -9.97 -11.26 -7.53
N TRP A 128 -9.81 -9.95 -7.56
CA TRP A 128 -8.52 -9.29 -7.74
C TRP A 128 -8.36 -8.10 -6.80
N LEU A 129 -7.14 -7.83 -6.39
CA LEU A 129 -6.72 -6.60 -5.74
C LEU A 129 -6.07 -5.69 -6.79
N LEU A 130 -6.61 -4.50 -6.96
CA LEU A 130 -5.96 -3.42 -7.69
C LEU A 130 -5.13 -2.63 -6.69
N ALA A 131 -3.83 -2.55 -6.90
CA ALA A 131 -2.91 -1.89 -5.97
C ALA A 131 -1.98 -0.93 -6.70
N GLY A 132 -1.87 0.29 -6.19
CA GLY A 132 -0.92 1.29 -6.65
C GLY A 132 -0.08 1.81 -5.50
N ALA A 133 1.21 1.99 -5.72
CA ALA A 133 2.14 2.47 -4.71
C ALA A 133 2.79 3.78 -5.15
N ALA A 134 2.82 4.75 -4.22
CA ALA A 134 3.63 5.93 -4.33
C ALA A 134 4.98 5.70 -3.64
N LEU A 135 6.06 6.20 -4.26
CA LEU A 135 7.43 5.98 -3.78
C LEU A 135 7.70 6.67 -2.45
N CYS A 136 6.98 7.75 -2.16
CA CYS A 136 7.20 8.56 -0.98
C CYS A 136 5.86 8.84 -0.27
N GLY A 137 5.72 8.34 0.93
CA GLY A 137 4.58 8.60 1.83
C GLY A 137 5.03 9.38 3.06
N GLY A 138 4.94 8.80 4.24
CA GLY A 138 5.41 9.38 5.49
C GLY A 138 6.89 9.80 5.48
N ARG A 139 7.71 9.24 4.59
CA ARG A 139 9.08 9.70 4.35
C ARG A 139 9.14 11.15 3.88
N ALA A 140 8.20 11.61 3.05
CA ALA A 140 8.15 13.02 2.63
C ALA A 140 7.94 13.95 3.82
N TYR A 141 7.05 13.56 4.74
CA TYR A 141 6.82 14.31 5.97
C TYR A 141 8.05 14.31 6.89
N ALA A 142 8.79 13.20 6.94
CA ALA A 142 10.06 13.11 7.66
C ALA A 142 11.14 14.02 7.05
N LEU A 143 11.27 14.05 5.72
CA LEU A 143 12.18 14.96 5.03
C LEU A 143 11.87 16.44 5.34
N LEU A 144 10.60 16.80 5.43
CA LEU A 144 10.19 18.14 5.82
C LEU A 144 10.54 18.46 7.28
N ALA A 145 10.38 17.50 8.19
CA ALA A 145 10.81 17.65 9.58
C ALA A 145 12.32 17.81 9.71
N ASP A 146 13.11 17.08 8.93
CA ASP A 146 14.55 17.21 8.85
C ASP A 146 14.96 18.58 8.28
N PHE A 147 14.28 19.06 7.25
CA PHE A 147 14.50 20.40 6.70
C PHE A 147 14.32 21.48 7.76
N PHE A 148 13.25 21.45 8.54
CA PHE A 148 13.04 22.40 9.63
C PHE A 148 14.08 22.28 10.73
N THR A 149 14.50 21.06 11.07
CA THR A 149 15.57 20.83 12.04
C THR A 149 16.90 21.43 11.59
N GLN A 150 17.27 21.23 10.32
CA GLN A 150 18.49 21.80 9.74
C GLN A 150 18.41 23.32 9.66
N THR A 151 17.24 23.88 9.30
CA THR A 151 17.00 25.32 9.28
C THR A 151 17.16 25.92 10.68
N ALA A 152 16.61 25.31 11.73
CA ALA A 152 16.78 25.77 13.10
C ALA A 152 18.27 25.76 13.51
N ARG A 153 19.00 24.69 13.20
CA ARG A 153 20.46 24.62 13.47
C ARG A 153 21.26 25.70 12.73
N MET A 154 20.93 25.97 11.47
CA MET A 154 21.56 27.06 10.70
C MET A 154 21.33 28.41 11.37
N MET A 155 20.23 28.60 12.09
CA MET A 155 19.90 29.83 12.84
C MET A 155 20.45 29.80 14.28
N GLY A 156 21.24 28.80 14.66
CA GLY A 156 21.81 28.65 16.00
C GLY A 156 20.81 28.17 17.06
N MET A 157 19.71 27.56 16.64
CA MET A 157 18.67 27.00 17.52
C MET A 157 18.66 25.46 17.47
N ASP A 158 18.34 24.83 18.61
CA ASP A 158 18.12 23.39 18.68
C ASP A 158 16.62 23.07 18.54
N MET A 159 16.27 22.16 17.62
CA MET A 159 14.92 21.61 17.46
C MET A 159 14.96 20.10 17.74
N ASN A 160 14.61 19.72 18.98
CA ASN A 160 14.67 18.32 19.42
C ASN A 160 13.37 17.52 19.15
N ALA A 161 12.28 18.21 18.81
CA ALA A 161 10.95 17.59 18.59
C ALA A 161 10.26 18.22 17.37
N PRO A 162 10.78 18.02 16.14
CA PRO A 162 10.25 18.68 14.95
C PRO A 162 8.78 18.33 14.67
N TYR A 163 8.37 17.09 14.86
CA TYR A 163 6.98 16.67 14.67
C TYR A 163 6.01 17.37 15.63
N ALA A 164 6.38 17.53 16.90
CA ALA A 164 5.58 18.23 17.88
C ALA A 164 5.47 19.74 17.55
N ALA A 165 6.56 20.33 17.04
CA ALA A 165 6.55 21.72 16.59
C ALA A 165 5.64 21.92 15.37
N MET A 166 5.72 21.02 14.39
CA MET A 166 4.85 21.04 13.20
C MET A 166 3.37 20.87 13.61
N GLU A 167 3.06 19.91 14.49
CA GLU A 167 1.71 19.70 14.99
C GLU A 167 1.19 20.91 15.78
N GLY A 168 2.06 21.53 16.58
CA GLY A 168 1.73 22.76 17.32
C GLY A 168 1.35 23.93 16.39
N LEU A 169 2.09 24.08 15.28
CA LEU A 169 1.79 25.08 14.27
C LEU A 169 0.45 24.81 13.58
N LEU A 170 0.19 23.56 13.19
CA LEU A 170 -1.10 23.16 12.59
C LEU A 170 -2.29 23.45 13.52
N LYS A 171 -2.13 23.18 14.81
CA LYS A 171 -3.17 23.41 15.82
C LYS A 171 -3.43 24.90 16.07
N SER A 172 -2.38 25.72 16.07
CA SER A 172 -2.48 27.13 16.43
C SER A 172 -2.95 28.03 15.27
N ALA A 173 -2.50 27.77 14.05
CA ALA A 173 -2.76 28.60 12.89
C ALA A 173 -3.97 28.15 12.06
N GLY A 174 -4.36 26.87 12.17
CA GLY A 174 -5.38 26.31 11.29
C GLY A 174 -4.91 26.15 9.84
N ARG A 175 -5.80 25.67 8.99
CA ARG A 175 -5.50 25.47 7.56
C ARG A 175 -5.68 26.75 6.76
N PRO A 176 -4.67 27.20 5.97
CA PRO A 176 -4.83 28.29 5.02
C PRO A 176 -5.76 27.90 3.86
N GLU A 177 -6.31 28.90 3.16
CA GLU A 177 -7.16 28.68 1.98
C GLU A 177 -6.35 28.36 0.72
N ASP A 178 -5.16 28.92 0.58
CA ASP A 178 -4.29 28.87 -0.60
C ASP A 178 -3.14 27.86 -0.48
N VAL A 179 -3.41 26.70 0.11
CA VAL A 179 -2.39 25.65 0.29
C VAL A 179 -1.94 25.13 -1.09
N PRO A 180 -0.64 25.21 -1.42
CA PRO A 180 -0.11 24.63 -2.64
C PRO A 180 -0.11 23.09 -2.54
N THR A 181 -0.32 22.40 -3.65
CA THR A 181 -0.09 20.96 -3.69
C THR A 181 1.39 20.70 -3.86
N VAL A 182 2.03 20.16 -2.82
CA VAL A 182 3.44 19.76 -2.86
C VAL A 182 3.48 18.24 -3.10
N LEU A 183 3.71 17.84 -4.35
CA LEU A 183 3.83 16.42 -4.68
C LEU A 183 5.10 15.86 -4.02
N PRO A 184 4.99 14.75 -3.27
CA PRO A 184 6.11 14.17 -2.51
C PRO A 184 7.05 13.35 -3.39
N LEU A 185 7.43 13.87 -4.55
CA LEU A 185 8.21 13.19 -5.57
C LEU A 185 9.73 13.30 -5.34
N PHE A 186 10.19 13.31 -4.09
CA PHE A 186 11.62 13.42 -3.76
C PHE A 186 12.47 12.29 -4.35
N GLU A 187 11.87 11.13 -4.59
CA GLU A 187 12.50 9.98 -5.26
C GLU A 187 12.06 9.85 -6.72
N GLY A 188 11.36 10.86 -7.24
CA GLY A 188 10.76 10.86 -8.57
C GLY A 188 9.50 9.99 -8.66
N THR A 189 8.89 9.98 -9.83
CA THR A 189 7.95 8.96 -10.24
C THR A 189 8.59 8.14 -11.34
N ARG A 190 7.92 7.09 -11.79
CA ARG A 190 8.32 6.37 -13.01
C ARG A 190 8.18 7.24 -14.26
N GLN A 191 7.59 8.45 -14.18
CA GLN A 191 7.25 9.28 -15.33
C GLN A 191 7.52 10.79 -15.19
N ASP A 192 7.54 11.40 -13.97
CA ASP A 192 7.62 12.86 -13.80
C ASP A 192 8.51 13.35 -12.66
N SER A 193 8.95 14.63 -12.78
CA SER A 193 9.68 15.39 -11.76
C SER A 193 8.73 16.21 -10.87
N MET A 194 9.25 16.64 -9.71
CA MET A 194 8.51 17.42 -8.71
C MET A 194 7.91 18.70 -9.32
N GLN A 195 6.60 18.90 -9.14
CA GLN A 195 5.92 20.16 -9.43
C GLN A 195 5.42 20.79 -8.13
N THR A 196 5.66 22.10 -7.98
CA THR A 196 5.19 22.88 -6.82
C THR A 196 4.36 24.05 -7.32
N GLY A 197 3.15 24.24 -6.77
CA GLY A 197 2.33 25.45 -6.96
C GLY A 197 2.73 26.56 -5.99
N SER A 198 4.03 26.72 -5.70
CA SER A 198 4.52 27.68 -4.71
C SER A 198 4.56 29.09 -5.27
N THR A 199 4.05 30.07 -4.48
CA THR A 199 4.13 31.51 -4.71
C THR A 199 4.93 32.16 -3.58
N ALA A 200 5.23 33.46 -3.67
CA ALA A 200 5.91 34.18 -2.59
C ALA A 200 5.07 34.19 -1.30
N GLU A 201 3.76 34.21 -1.42
CA GLU A 201 2.82 34.31 -0.30
C GLU A 201 2.62 32.96 0.42
N ASN A 202 2.67 31.83 -0.33
CA ASN A 202 2.42 30.48 0.24
C ASN A 202 3.69 29.67 0.50
N PHE A 203 4.88 30.25 0.34
CA PHE A 203 6.14 29.60 0.69
C PHE A 203 6.46 29.79 2.19
N THR A 204 5.59 29.24 3.04
CA THR A 204 5.74 29.29 4.50
C THR A 204 5.75 27.87 5.10
N PRO A 205 6.30 27.67 6.32
CA PRO A 205 6.29 26.38 6.98
C PRO A 205 4.89 25.74 7.07
N LEU A 206 3.88 26.53 7.38
CA LEU A 206 2.50 26.06 7.47
C LEU A 206 1.98 25.52 6.13
N HIS A 207 2.16 26.29 5.06
CA HIS A 207 1.75 25.90 3.72
C HIS A 207 2.50 24.65 3.23
N LEU A 208 3.81 24.55 3.52
CA LEU A 208 4.61 23.39 3.13
C LEU A 208 4.16 22.11 3.87
N ILE A 209 3.80 22.23 5.17
CA ILE A 209 3.31 21.09 5.94
C ILE A 209 1.96 20.58 5.38
N TYR A 210 1.00 21.49 5.19
CA TYR A 210 -0.29 21.13 4.59
C TYR A 210 -0.13 20.65 3.15
N GLY A 211 0.66 21.37 2.35
CA GLY A 211 0.91 21.02 0.94
C GLY A 211 1.50 19.63 0.77
N MET A 212 2.41 19.22 1.67
CA MET A 212 2.99 17.89 1.66
C MET A 212 1.94 16.80 1.98
N MET A 213 1.07 17.04 2.97
CA MET A 213 -0.01 16.12 3.31
C MET A 213 -1.04 16.01 2.18
N ASP A 214 -1.40 17.13 1.58
CA ASP A 214 -2.30 17.17 0.44
C ASP A 214 -1.71 16.51 -0.80
N GLY A 215 -0.40 16.66 -1.02
CA GLY A 215 0.30 15.99 -2.11
C GLY A 215 0.27 14.47 -2.00
N MET A 216 0.50 13.93 -0.79
CA MET A 216 0.36 12.50 -0.53
C MET A 216 -1.06 11.99 -0.81
N ALA A 217 -2.07 12.74 -0.35
CA ALA A 217 -3.46 12.37 -0.58
C ALA A 217 -3.84 12.48 -2.06
N HIS A 218 -3.35 13.51 -2.75
CA HIS A 218 -3.58 13.73 -4.19
C HIS A 218 -3.01 12.60 -5.04
N GLU A 219 -1.80 12.13 -4.76
CA GLU A 219 -1.16 11.05 -5.51
C GLU A 219 -1.98 9.75 -5.46
N LEU A 220 -2.46 9.37 -4.27
CA LEU A 220 -3.31 8.19 -4.13
C LEU A 220 -4.73 8.43 -4.69
N HIS A 221 -5.24 9.66 -4.63
CA HIS A 221 -6.51 10.01 -5.23
C HIS A 221 -6.49 9.93 -6.77
N GLN A 222 -5.35 10.24 -7.43
CA GLN A 222 -5.22 10.02 -8.88
C GLN A 222 -5.38 8.53 -9.24
N MET A 223 -4.83 7.62 -8.42
CA MET A 223 -5.03 6.17 -8.60
C MET A 223 -6.50 5.77 -8.43
N TYR A 224 -7.18 6.35 -7.44
CA TYR A 224 -8.62 6.19 -7.25
C TYR A 224 -9.43 6.71 -8.44
N GLN A 225 -9.10 7.87 -8.98
CA GLN A 225 -9.77 8.41 -10.16
C GLN A 225 -9.61 7.49 -11.37
N ALA A 226 -8.41 6.94 -11.60
CA ALA A 226 -8.17 5.95 -12.65
C ALA A 226 -9.04 4.69 -12.46
N TYR A 227 -9.15 4.19 -11.23
CA TYR A 227 -10.04 3.08 -10.88
C TYR A 227 -11.51 3.43 -11.15
N ARG A 228 -11.96 4.63 -10.76
CA ARG A 228 -13.34 5.11 -11.03
C ARG A 228 -13.65 5.21 -12.53
N ALA A 229 -12.72 5.74 -13.31
CA ALA A 229 -12.82 5.84 -14.76
C ALA A 229 -12.93 4.46 -15.45
N ALA A 230 -12.31 3.44 -14.88
CA ALA A 230 -12.40 2.06 -15.33
C ALA A 230 -13.69 1.34 -14.87
N GLY A 231 -14.62 2.05 -14.21
CA GLY A 231 -15.92 1.53 -13.76
C GLY A 231 -15.90 0.94 -12.35
N GLY A 232 -14.92 1.33 -11.53
CA GLY A 232 -14.85 0.97 -10.12
C GLY A 232 -15.96 1.58 -9.28
N THR A 233 -16.42 0.91 -8.23
CA THR A 233 -17.61 1.29 -7.44
C THR A 233 -17.35 1.60 -5.99
N ALA A 234 -16.21 1.19 -5.42
CA ALA A 234 -15.85 1.47 -4.03
C ALA A 234 -15.83 2.99 -3.75
N LYS A 235 -16.34 3.38 -2.58
CA LYS A 235 -16.48 4.79 -2.18
C LYS A 235 -16.03 5.05 -0.74
N LYS A 236 -16.08 4.04 0.14
CA LYS A 236 -15.75 4.21 1.55
C LYS A 236 -14.26 4.07 1.76
N LEU A 237 -13.66 5.03 2.46
CA LEU A 237 -12.21 5.13 2.65
C LEU A 237 -11.79 4.55 3.99
N ILE A 238 -10.97 3.51 3.92
CA ILE A 238 -10.30 2.91 5.09
C ILE A 238 -8.84 3.33 5.09
N GLY A 239 -8.35 3.77 6.23
CA GLY A 239 -6.96 4.18 6.44
C GLY A 239 -6.19 3.19 7.30
N SER A 240 -4.94 2.95 6.97
CA SER A 240 -4.00 2.16 7.77
C SER A 240 -2.59 2.74 7.75
N GLY A 241 -1.71 2.18 8.55
CA GLY A 241 -0.33 2.60 8.64
C GLY A 241 -0.06 3.70 9.67
N GLY A 242 1.21 3.78 10.09
CA GLY A 242 1.65 4.69 11.16
C GLY A 242 1.50 6.17 10.83
N GLY A 243 1.60 6.54 9.55
CA GLY A 243 1.42 7.92 9.09
C GLY A 243 0.02 8.44 9.40
N LEU A 244 -1.01 7.69 9.05
CA LEU A 244 -2.40 8.07 9.29
C LEU A 244 -2.76 7.97 10.79
N ARG A 245 -2.33 6.90 11.47
CA ARG A 245 -2.64 6.71 12.90
C ARG A 245 -2.10 7.81 13.81
N ASN A 246 -0.95 8.37 13.47
CA ASN A 246 -0.26 9.35 14.31
C ASN A 246 -0.48 10.81 13.84
N ASN A 247 -1.20 11.03 12.75
CA ASN A 247 -1.39 12.38 12.20
C ASN A 247 -2.84 12.57 11.73
N ARG A 248 -3.66 13.19 12.58
CA ARG A 248 -5.06 13.50 12.25
C ARG A 248 -5.21 14.46 11.08
N PHE A 249 -4.27 15.41 10.92
CA PHE A 249 -4.31 16.39 9.81
C PHE A 249 -4.06 15.70 8.46
N LEU A 250 -3.25 14.64 8.45
CA LEU A 250 -3.10 13.78 7.27
C LEU A 250 -4.41 13.05 6.97
N CYS A 251 -5.12 12.52 7.98
CA CYS A 251 -6.44 11.92 7.80
C CYS A 251 -7.44 12.94 7.20
N GLU A 252 -7.42 14.19 7.69
CA GLU A 252 -8.25 15.27 7.16
C GLU A 252 -7.91 15.58 5.68
N SER A 253 -6.63 15.55 5.30
CA SER A 253 -6.20 15.72 3.90
C SER A 253 -6.71 14.59 2.99
N PHE A 254 -6.64 13.35 3.45
CA PHE A 254 -7.19 12.21 2.73
C PHE A 254 -8.71 12.28 2.62
N SER A 255 -9.42 12.58 3.72
CA SER A 255 -10.88 12.71 3.70
C SER A 255 -11.34 13.76 2.71
N ARG A 256 -10.63 14.88 2.65
CA ARG A 256 -10.93 15.98 1.72
C ARG A 256 -10.62 15.58 0.27
N ALA A 257 -9.48 14.95 -0.01
CA ALA A 257 -9.11 14.55 -1.36
C ALA A 257 -10.06 13.49 -1.95
N PHE A 258 -10.51 12.55 -1.12
CA PHE A 258 -11.39 11.45 -1.54
C PHE A 258 -12.89 11.76 -1.40
N ASP A 259 -13.25 12.95 -0.91
CA ASP A 259 -14.63 13.33 -0.58
C ASP A 259 -15.34 12.23 0.24
N SER A 260 -14.64 11.69 1.21
CA SER A 260 -15.08 10.54 2.04
C SER A 260 -14.37 10.57 3.38
N GLU A 261 -15.13 10.46 4.47
CA GLU A 261 -14.54 10.35 5.81
C GLU A 261 -13.67 9.09 5.91
N ILE A 262 -12.42 9.27 6.32
CA ILE A 262 -11.50 8.16 6.53
C ILE A 262 -11.77 7.47 7.86
N THR A 263 -12.00 6.16 7.81
CA THR A 263 -12.10 5.30 8.99
C THR A 263 -10.79 4.54 9.16
N LEU A 264 -10.14 4.66 10.32
CA LEU A 264 -8.90 3.92 10.58
C LEU A 264 -9.20 2.45 10.88
N SER A 265 -8.39 1.55 10.30
CA SER A 265 -8.44 0.11 10.58
C SER A 265 -8.05 -0.17 12.04
N ASP A 266 -8.63 -1.20 12.65
CA ASP A 266 -8.40 -1.55 14.06
C ASP A 266 -7.02 -2.18 14.31
N GLY A 267 -6.47 -2.89 13.32
CA GLY A 267 -5.21 -3.64 13.42
C GLY A 267 -3.97 -2.76 13.34
N ARG A 268 -2.89 -3.15 14.00
CA ARG A 268 -1.56 -2.53 13.83
C ARG A 268 -0.64 -3.33 12.90
N GLU A 269 -0.84 -4.65 12.87
CA GLU A 269 -0.07 -5.62 12.07
C GLU A 269 -1.00 -6.24 11.02
N GLU A 270 -1.49 -5.41 10.09
CA GLU A 270 -2.57 -5.78 9.17
C GLU A 270 -2.25 -7.04 8.35
N ALA A 271 -1.02 -7.18 7.84
CA ALA A 271 -0.64 -8.35 7.06
C ALA A 271 -0.66 -9.64 7.90
N ALA A 272 -0.17 -9.58 9.13
CA ALA A 272 -0.20 -10.74 10.04
C ALA A 272 -1.63 -11.10 10.46
N CYS A 273 -2.44 -10.08 10.79
CA CYS A 273 -3.85 -10.27 11.13
C CYS A 273 -4.64 -10.85 9.94
N GLY A 274 -4.42 -10.35 8.73
CA GLY A 274 -5.08 -10.84 7.52
C GLY A 274 -4.68 -12.26 7.16
N ALA A 275 -3.40 -12.61 7.32
CA ALA A 275 -2.95 -13.99 7.16
C ALA A 275 -3.59 -14.93 8.19
N ALA A 276 -3.73 -14.48 9.45
CA ALA A 276 -4.40 -15.24 10.50
C ALA A 276 -5.90 -15.40 10.22
N LEU A 277 -6.58 -14.36 9.78
CA LEU A 277 -7.99 -14.41 9.35
C LEU A 277 -8.16 -15.39 8.18
N TYR A 278 -7.29 -15.34 7.18
CA TYR A 278 -7.30 -16.27 6.07
C TYR A 278 -7.12 -17.72 6.50
N ALA A 279 -6.32 -17.98 7.53
CA ALA A 279 -6.08 -19.33 8.04
C ALA A 279 -7.15 -19.82 9.04
N ALA A 280 -7.99 -18.93 9.60
CA ALA A 280 -8.96 -19.30 10.64
C ALA A 280 -10.24 -19.95 10.11
N ASP A 281 -10.72 -19.56 8.93
CA ASP A 281 -11.94 -20.09 8.28
C ASP A 281 -11.68 -21.39 7.52
#